data_fc0baf42d9edae4bf8c5d89232a95a6a
#
_entry.id   fc0baf42d9edae4bf8c5d89232a95a6a
#
_cell.length_a   1.000
_cell.length_b   1.000
_cell.length_c   1.000
_cell.angle_alpha   90.00
_cell.angle_beta   90.00
_cell.angle_gamma   90.00
#
_symmetry.space_group_name_H-M   'P 1'
#
loop_
_entity.id
_entity.type
_entity.pdbx_description
1 polymer ?
#
loop_
_entity_poly.entity_id
_entity_poly.type
_entity_poly.pdbx_seq_one_letter_code
_entity_poly.pdbx_strand_id
1 'polypeptide(L)'
;MAMLQQKYLTAKYGLAEVKLASVQDNDAKNSTETEVTAKNSQDQLPLLPPADGPFGLEAGLTQKNIEDMIGAKLKPLPDSVNLYTSDKLPKQNADFEMYGLLISPKAGLCQIRALGKNIDTDSYGLALKSKFEELSNSLSSLYGKADTTDFLLAGSIWKDPQDWMRGLNKKERFLSATWKGTKEIPLKNNIDTISIEARANNSTQGYVYLQYSFTNDEICQAEIEGAKKSSL
;
A
#
# COMPACT_ATOMS: atom_id res chain seq x y z
N MET A 1 -19.16 3.71 -4.04
CA MET A 1 -17.68 3.67 -4.05
C MET A 1 -17.09 3.15 -2.73
N ALA A 2 -17.48 3.63 -1.55
CA ALA A 2 -16.95 3.19 -0.25
C ALA A 2 -17.10 1.68 0.02
N MET A 3 -18.24 1.07 -0.32
CA MET A 3 -18.46 -0.39 -0.14
C MET A 3 -17.56 -1.28 -1.01
N LEU A 4 -17.20 -0.84 -2.21
CA LEU A 4 -16.29 -1.56 -3.09
C LEU A 4 -14.85 -1.49 -2.57
N GLN A 5 -14.46 -0.33 -2.04
CA GLN A 5 -13.15 -0.13 -1.43
C GLN A 5 -12.95 -0.98 -0.17
N GLN A 6 -13.99 -1.13 0.65
CA GLN A 6 -13.95 -1.94 1.86
C GLN A 6 -13.88 -3.45 1.55
N LYS A 7 -14.66 -3.95 0.60
CA LYS A 7 -14.55 -5.33 0.11
C LYS A 7 -13.18 -5.64 -0.48
N TYR A 8 -12.59 -4.65 -1.17
CA TYR A 8 -11.26 -4.74 -1.75
C TYR A 8 -10.17 -4.84 -0.68
N LEU A 9 -10.24 -4.03 0.37
CA LEU A 9 -9.30 -4.08 1.50
C LEU A 9 -9.44 -5.39 2.28
N THR A 10 -10.66 -5.89 2.49
CA THR A 10 -10.94 -7.16 3.17
C THR A 10 -10.39 -8.36 2.39
N ALA A 11 -10.66 -8.44 1.10
CA ALA A 11 -10.14 -9.49 0.23
C ALA A 11 -8.61 -9.45 0.11
N LYS A 12 -8.03 -8.25 0.16
CA LYS A 12 -6.61 -8.00 -0.04
C LYS A 12 -5.76 -8.26 1.19
N TYR A 13 -6.32 -8.06 2.38
CA TYR A 13 -5.58 -8.17 3.65
C TYR A 13 -6.10 -9.26 4.59
N GLY A 14 -7.13 -10.01 4.20
CA GLY A 14 -7.73 -11.04 5.05
C GLY A 14 -8.49 -10.46 6.26
N LEU A 15 -9.00 -9.23 6.14
CA LEU A 15 -9.69 -8.52 7.22
C LEU A 15 -11.17 -8.91 7.28
N ALA A 16 -11.73 -9.00 8.49
CA ALA A 16 -13.15 -9.24 8.71
C ALA A 16 -14.01 -8.06 8.22
N GLU A 17 -15.21 -8.33 7.70
CA GLU A 17 -16.15 -7.30 7.24
C GLU A 17 -16.55 -6.37 8.39
N VAL A 18 -16.19 -5.10 8.29
CA VAL A 18 -16.69 -4.05 9.19
C VAL A 18 -18.02 -3.54 8.64
N LYS A 19 -19.12 -3.78 9.35
CA LYS A 19 -20.43 -3.20 9.02
C LYS A 19 -20.39 -1.70 9.26
N LEU A 20 -20.54 -0.91 8.20
CA LEU A 20 -20.78 0.53 8.30
C LEU A 20 -22.18 0.75 8.89
N ALA A 21 -22.25 1.40 10.05
CA ALA A 21 -23.49 1.91 10.59
C ALA A 21 -23.98 3.07 9.69
N SER A 22 -25.21 2.95 9.19
CA SER A 22 -25.87 3.99 8.42
C SER A 22 -26.17 5.19 9.31
N VAL A 23 -25.59 6.34 8.99
CA VAL A 23 -26.00 7.63 9.57
C VAL A 23 -27.28 8.03 8.87
N GLN A 24 -28.39 8.08 9.60
CA GLN A 24 -29.65 8.65 9.14
C GLN A 24 -29.58 10.16 9.26
N ASP A 25 -29.84 10.83 8.14
CA ASP A 25 -30.10 12.26 8.10
C ASP A 25 -31.40 12.56 8.84
N ASN A 26 -31.37 13.50 9.79
CA ASN A 26 -32.54 14.15 10.32
C ASN A 26 -32.44 15.65 10.02
N ASP A 27 -33.28 16.11 9.10
CA ASP A 27 -33.62 17.50 8.88
C ASP A 27 -34.40 18.06 10.08
N ALA A 28 -34.07 19.26 10.54
CA ALA A 28 -35.05 20.30 10.87
C ALA A 28 -34.42 21.64 11.25
N LYS A 29 -34.69 22.63 10.40
CA LYS A 29 -34.96 24.09 10.62
C LYS A 29 -34.74 24.70 12.02
N ASN A 30 -34.00 25.77 12.15
CA ASN A 30 -34.53 27.15 12.17
C ASN A 30 -33.46 28.22 12.52
N SER A 31 -33.45 29.27 11.71
CA SER A 31 -33.05 30.68 11.85
C SER A 31 -32.43 31.22 13.15
N THR A 32 -31.33 31.95 13.08
CA THR A 32 -31.26 33.42 13.22
C THR A 32 -29.80 33.89 13.04
N GLU A 33 -29.64 34.94 12.23
CA GLU A 33 -28.41 35.69 11.95
C GLU A 33 -27.69 36.20 13.21
N THR A 34 -26.39 36.05 13.24
CA THR A 34 -25.47 37.07 13.79
C THR A 34 -24.14 36.94 13.09
N GLU A 35 -23.83 37.89 12.22
CA GLU A 35 -22.50 38.06 11.62
C GLU A 35 -21.45 38.23 12.74
N VAL A 36 -20.55 37.24 12.81
CA VAL A 36 -19.24 37.44 13.40
C VAL A 36 -18.21 37.02 12.37
N THR A 37 -17.60 38.02 11.78
CA THR A 37 -16.45 37.87 10.87
C THR A 37 -15.29 37.23 11.64
N ALA A 38 -15.27 35.90 11.71
CA ALA A 38 -14.11 35.14 12.14
C ALA A 38 -13.24 34.92 10.90
N LYS A 39 -12.18 35.68 10.74
CA LYS A 39 -11.07 35.40 9.87
C LYS A 39 -10.55 33.99 10.22
N ASN A 40 -10.90 33.02 9.40
CA ASN A 40 -10.38 31.68 9.47
C ASN A 40 -8.97 31.70 8.89
N SER A 41 -8.00 32.20 9.66
CA SER A 41 -6.58 31.94 9.45
C SER A 41 -6.38 30.49 9.88
N GLN A 42 -6.60 29.55 8.97
CA GLN A 42 -6.01 28.22 9.09
C GLN A 42 -4.50 28.45 9.05
N ASP A 43 -3.89 28.45 10.21
CA ASP A 43 -2.44 28.27 10.40
C ASP A 43 -2.08 26.94 9.74
N GLN A 44 -1.77 26.99 8.45
CA GLN A 44 -1.11 25.87 7.78
C GLN A 44 0.29 25.80 8.38
N LEU A 45 0.47 24.89 9.34
CA LEU A 45 1.78 24.49 9.77
C LEU A 45 2.62 24.21 8.52
N PRO A 46 3.87 24.72 8.46
CA PRO A 46 4.72 24.46 7.32
C PRO A 46 4.87 22.94 7.15
N LEU A 47 4.45 22.43 6.00
CA LEU A 47 4.62 21.03 5.65
C LEU A 47 6.13 20.73 5.66
N LEU A 48 6.53 19.64 6.32
CA LEU A 48 7.89 19.15 6.24
C LEU A 48 8.21 18.81 4.78
N PRO A 49 9.43 19.12 4.30
CA PRO A 49 9.81 18.77 2.93
C PRO A 49 9.81 17.26 2.73
N PRO A 50 9.50 16.77 1.51
CA PRO A 50 9.64 15.36 1.17
C PRO A 50 11.08 14.87 1.35
N ALA A 51 11.25 13.65 1.85
CA ALA A 51 12.54 12.97 1.89
C ALA A 51 12.97 12.48 0.49
N ASP A 52 14.20 11.98 0.36
CA ASP A 52 14.73 11.45 -0.91
C ASP A 52 14.31 10.01 -1.21
N GLY A 53 13.74 9.32 -0.23
CA GLY A 53 13.33 7.93 -0.36
C GLY A 53 12.05 7.73 -1.19
N PRO A 54 11.58 6.48 -1.29
CA PRO A 54 10.40 6.12 -2.06
C PRO A 54 9.16 6.90 -1.60
N PHE A 55 8.41 7.43 -2.56
CA PHE A 55 7.25 8.29 -2.33
C PHE A 55 7.50 9.52 -1.43
N GLY A 56 8.77 9.95 -1.32
CA GLY A 56 9.19 11.07 -0.48
C GLY A 56 9.27 10.73 1.01
N LEU A 57 9.42 9.45 1.35
CA LEU A 57 9.56 8.95 2.71
C LEU A 57 10.89 8.22 2.90
N GLU A 58 11.35 8.10 4.14
CA GLU A 58 12.56 7.38 4.51
C GLU A 58 12.36 6.53 5.76
N ALA A 59 13.26 5.59 5.99
CA ALA A 59 13.26 4.74 7.18
C ALA A 59 13.25 5.58 8.46
N GLY A 60 12.52 5.12 9.48
CA GLY A 60 12.55 5.73 10.81
C GLY A 60 11.65 6.96 10.99
N LEU A 61 10.99 7.48 9.96
CA LEU A 61 10.02 8.57 10.11
C LEU A 61 8.91 8.17 11.07
N THR A 62 8.60 9.05 12.02
CA THR A 62 7.47 8.84 12.94
C THR A 62 6.14 9.09 12.22
N GLN A 63 5.05 8.55 12.78
CA GLN A 63 3.71 8.86 12.29
C GLN A 63 3.47 10.36 12.16
N LYS A 64 3.86 11.12 13.19
CA LYS A 64 3.71 12.58 13.20
C LYS A 64 4.49 13.27 12.08
N ASN A 65 5.72 12.87 11.82
CA ASN A 65 6.51 13.44 10.72
C ASN A 65 5.80 13.24 9.38
N ILE A 66 5.27 12.03 9.13
CA ILE A 66 4.57 11.72 7.88
C ILE A 66 3.26 12.52 7.78
N GLU A 67 2.49 12.61 8.86
CA GLU A 67 1.27 13.43 8.91
C GLU A 67 1.56 14.92 8.64
N ASP A 68 2.65 15.44 9.21
CA ASP A 68 3.08 16.82 8.97
C ASP A 68 3.53 17.04 7.51
N MET A 69 4.17 16.03 6.87
CA MET A 69 4.56 16.07 5.45
C MET A 69 3.37 16.07 4.49
N ILE A 70 2.33 15.30 4.78
CA ILE A 70 1.16 15.14 3.88
C ILE A 70 0.02 16.11 4.21
N GLY A 71 0.09 16.81 5.34
CA GLY A 71 -0.97 17.70 5.81
C GLY A 71 -2.28 16.98 6.14
N ALA A 72 -2.21 15.69 6.54
CA ALA A 72 -3.38 14.87 6.83
C ALA A 72 -3.05 13.80 7.88
N LYS A 73 -4.10 13.28 8.55
CA LYS A 73 -3.94 12.18 9.51
C LYS A 73 -3.85 10.84 8.80
N LEU A 74 -2.93 10.00 9.25
CA LEU A 74 -2.89 8.59 8.87
C LEU A 74 -4.03 7.84 9.55
N LYS A 75 -4.66 6.91 8.81
CA LYS A 75 -5.77 6.09 9.32
C LYS A 75 -5.21 4.74 9.78
N PRO A 76 -5.35 4.37 11.06
CA PRO A 76 -4.94 3.04 11.49
C PRO A 76 -5.78 1.98 10.76
N LEU A 77 -5.14 0.92 10.31
CA LEU A 77 -5.84 -0.21 9.71
C LEU A 77 -6.40 -1.10 10.84
N PRO A 78 -7.73 -1.31 10.92
CA PRO A 78 -8.34 -2.15 11.94
C PRO A 78 -7.71 -3.55 11.98
N ASP A 79 -7.65 -4.15 13.16
CA ASP A 79 -7.14 -5.50 13.42
C ASP A 79 -5.69 -5.73 12.97
N SER A 80 -4.92 -4.65 12.81
CA SER A 80 -3.51 -4.72 12.48
C SER A 80 -2.65 -3.96 13.50
N VAL A 81 -1.42 -4.43 13.67
CA VAL A 81 -0.45 -3.81 14.59
C VAL A 81 0.41 -2.82 13.80
N ASN A 82 0.40 -1.55 14.24
CA ASN A 82 1.27 -0.50 13.71
C ASN A 82 1.17 -0.24 12.18
N LEU A 83 0.07 -0.69 11.55
CA LEU A 83 -0.18 -0.48 10.12
C LEU A 83 -1.21 0.64 9.92
N TYR A 84 -0.83 1.63 9.14
CA TYR A 84 -1.64 2.80 8.83
C TYR A 84 -1.89 2.89 7.33
N THR A 85 -2.96 3.55 6.93
CA THR A 85 -3.29 3.77 5.51
C THR A 85 -3.39 5.26 5.19
N SER A 86 -3.02 5.60 3.95
CA SER A 86 -3.17 6.94 3.37
C SER A 86 -3.43 6.84 1.87
N ASP A 87 -4.21 7.76 1.32
CA ASP A 87 -4.35 7.98 -0.12
C ASP A 87 -3.37 9.03 -0.65
N LYS A 88 -2.58 9.64 0.25
CA LYS A 88 -1.60 10.69 -0.07
C LYS A 88 -0.24 10.35 0.52
N LEU A 89 0.80 10.64 -0.25
CA LEU A 89 2.18 10.66 0.22
C LEU A 89 2.88 11.90 -0.33
N PRO A 90 4.05 12.33 0.22
CA PRO A 90 4.72 13.56 -0.20
C PRO A 90 5.09 13.60 -1.69
N LYS A 91 5.49 12.47 -2.26
CA LYS A 91 5.73 12.28 -3.71
C LYS A 91 4.78 11.17 -4.19
N GLN A 92 3.67 11.56 -4.81
CA GLN A 92 2.70 10.59 -5.34
C GLN A 92 3.13 10.05 -6.70
N ASN A 93 2.75 8.79 -6.96
CA ASN A 93 2.85 8.18 -8.28
C ASN A 93 1.44 7.87 -8.79
N ALA A 94 1.14 8.24 -10.03
CA ALA A 94 -0.19 8.13 -10.62
C ALA A 94 -0.69 6.69 -10.78
N ASP A 95 0.19 5.69 -10.73
CA ASP A 95 -0.17 4.27 -10.85
C ASP A 95 -0.73 3.68 -9.55
N PHE A 96 -0.58 4.38 -8.41
CA PHE A 96 -1.02 3.90 -7.10
C PHE A 96 -2.17 4.75 -6.56
N GLU A 97 -3.07 4.12 -5.81
CA GLU A 97 -4.26 4.78 -5.24
C GLU A 97 -4.31 4.76 -3.72
N MET A 98 -3.57 3.83 -3.09
CA MET A 98 -3.55 3.70 -1.63
C MET A 98 -2.20 3.20 -1.15
N TYR A 99 -1.81 3.67 0.01
CA TYR A 99 -0.57 3.30 0.65
C TYR A 99 -0.81 2.74 2.05
N GLY A 100 -0.11 1.66 2.38
CA GLY A 100 0.00 1.11 3.73
C GLY A 100 1.38 1.43 4.30
N LEU A 101 1.43 1.94 5.51
CA LEU A 101 2.67 2.32 6.19
C LEU A 101 2.78 1.54 7.49
N LEU A 102 3.81 0.72 7.61
CA LEU A 102 4.13 0.02 8.85
C LEU A 102 5.07 0.91 9.66
N ILE A 103 4.56 1.44 10.78
CA ILE A 103 5.27 2.45 11.58
C ILE A 103 5.37 1.96 13.03
N SER A 104 6.56 1.51 13.41
CA SER A 104 6.86 1.11 14.77
C SER A 104 6.93 2.33 15.71
N PRO A 105 6.35 2.27 16.92
CA PRO A 105 6.59 3.29 17.95
C PRO A 105 8.07 3.44 18.34
N LYS A 106 8.88 2.39 18.18
CA LYS A 106 10.30 2.38 18.54
C LYS A 106 11.23 2.73 17.38
N ALA A 107 10.92 2.23 16.18
CA ALA A 107 11.79 2.31 15.03
C ALA A 107 11.28 3.22 13.90
N GLY A 108 10.08 3.80 14.04
CA GLY A 108 9.44 4.61 13.00
C GLY A 108 9.02 3.78 11.79
N LEU A 109 9.03 4.39 10.60
CA LEU A 109 8.62 3.76 9.34
C LEU A 109 9.56 2.60 8.97
N CYS A 110 8.99 1.40 8.83
CA CYS A 110 9.70 0.16 8.48
C CYS A 110 9.32 -0.34 7.09
N GLN A 111 8.08 -0.13 6.65
CA GLN A 111 7.62 -0.56 5.32
C GLN A 111 6.69 0.45 4.69
N ILE A 112 6.76 0.54 3.37
CA ILE A 112 5.78 1.21 2.52
C ILE A 112 5.17 0.16 1.60
N ARG A 113 3.85 0.07 1.58
CA ARG A 113 3.07 -0.82 0.71
C ARG A 113 2.23 0.07 -0.20
N ALA A 114 2.41 -0.02 -1.51
CA ALA A 114 1.65 0.76 -2.47
C ALA A 114 0.73 -0.16 -3.28
N LEU A 115 -0.55 0.19 -3.29
CA LEU A 115 -1.59 -0.53 -4.01
C LEU A 115 -1.86 0.18 -5.32
N GLY A 116 -1.59 -0.50 -6.41
CA GLY A 116 -1.86 -0.01 -7.76
C GLY A 116 -3.34 0.18 -8.02
N LYS A 117 -3.65 1.10 -8.91
CA LYS A 117 -4.99 1.24 -9.47
C LYS A 117 -5.45 -0.05 -10.14
N ASN A 118 -6.75 -0.23 -10.23
CA ASN A 118 -7.31 -1.35 -10.95
C ASN A 118 -7.03 -1.23 -12.45
N ILE A 119 -6.62 -2.35 -13.05
CA ILE A 119 -6.30 -2.48 -14.46
C ILE A 119 -7.27 -3.51 -15.04
N ASP A 120 -8.13 -3.07 -15.95
CA ASP A 120 -8.96 -3.97 -16.74
C ASP A 120 -8.08 -4.64 -17.80
N THR A 121 -8.23 -5.95 -17.95
CA THR A 121 -7.41 -6.77 -18.83
C THR A 121 -8.21 -7.95 -19.39
N ASP A 122 -7.65 -8.61 -20.38
CA ASP A 122 -8.21 -9.87 -20.90
C ASP A 122 -7.84 -11.07 -19.99
N SER A 123 -8.34 -12.25 -20.33
CA SER A 123 -8.06 -13.47 -19.58
C SER A 123 -6.58 -13.90 -19.62
N TYR A 124 -5.81 -13.43 -20.60
CA TYR A 124 -4.36 -13.60 -20.73
C TYR A 124 -3.57 -12.66 -19.82
N GLY A 125 -4.21 -11.64 -19.25
CA GLY A 125 -3.60 -10.65 -18.39
C GLY A 125 -2.68 -9.65 -19.08
N LEU A 126 -2.89 -9.38 -20.38
CA LEU A 126 -1.93 -8.61 -21.18
C LEU A 126 -1.68 -7.22 -20.65
N ALA A 127 -2.73 -6.46 -20.31
CA ALA A 127 -2.57 -5.11 -19.77
C ALA A 127 -1.90 -5.11 -18.39
N LEU A 128 -2.23 -6.08 -17.53
CA LEU A 128 -1.62 -6.22 -16.21
C LEU A 128 -0.13 -6.59 -16.30
N LYS A 129 0.23 -7.52 -17.19
CA LYS A 129 1.63 -7.87 -17.46
C LYS A 129 2.42 -6.68 -17.97
N SER A 130 1.86 -5.94 -18.93
CA SER A 130 2.50 -4.74 -19.48
C SER A 130 2.78 -3.69 -18.40
N LYS A 131 1.82 -3.42 -17.50
CA LYS A 131 2.03 -2.50 -16.38
C LYS A 131 3.05 -3.02 -15.37
N PHE A 132 3.04 -4.32 -15.09
CA PHE A 132 4.06 -4.94 -14.24
C PHE A 132 5.47 -4.76 -14.83
N GLU A 133 5.64 -5.01 -16.13
CA GLU A 133 6.92 -4.84 -16.82
C GLU A 133 7.38 -3.38 -16.82
N GLU A 134 6.50 -2.43 -17.10
CA GLU A 134 6.79 -0.99 -17.07
C GLU A 134 7.35 -0.56 -15.71
N LEU A 135 6.65 -0.92 -14.62
CA LEU A 135 7.06 -0.58 -13.26
C LEU A 135 8.33 -1.34 -12.85
N SER A 136 8.46 -2.62 -13.22
CA SER A 136 9.65 -3.42 -12.97
C SER A 136 10.89 -2.85 -13.66
N ASN A 137 10.76 -2.42 -14.91
CA ASN A 137 11.85 -1.78 -15.67
C ASN A 137 12.23 -0.43 -15.04
N SER A 138 11.26 0.36 -14.60
CA SER A 138 11.50 1.63 -13.91
C SER A 138 12.27 1.41 -12.59
N LEU A 139 11.88 0.39 -11.79
CA LEU A 139 12.60 0.02 -10.58
C LEU A 139 13.99 -0.52 -10.89
N SER A 140 14.15 -1.33 -11.94
CA SER A 140 15.45 -1.86 -12.35
C SER A 140 16.42 -0.77 -12.79
N SER A 141 15.94 0.33 -13.37
CA SER A 141 16.77 1.48 -13.71
C SER A 141 17.34 2.20 -12.47
N LEU A 142 16.64 2.12 -11.33
CA LEU A 142 17.02 2.78 -10.08
C LEU A 142 17.86 1.87 -9.16
N TYR A 143 17.53 0.59 -9.11
CA TYR A 143 18.02 -0.36 -8.10
C TYR A 143 18.81 -1.53 -8.69
N GLY A 144 18.97 -1.59 -10.02
CA GLY A 144 19.67 -2.68 -10.70
C GLY A 144 18.76 -3.84 -11.07
N LYS A 145 19.37 -4.98 -11.41
CA LYS A 145 18.66 -6.17 -11.88
C LYS A 145 17.84 -6.81 -10.74
N ALA A 146 16.59 -7.14 -11.05
CA ALA A 146 15.71 -7.90 -10.17
C ALA A 146 15.86 -9.41 -10.34
N ASP A 147 15.51 -10.16 -9.29
CA ASP A 147 15.10 -11.55 -9.40
C ASP A 147 13.62 -11.61 -9.77
N THR A 148 13.33 -12.12 -10.97
CA THR A 148 11.97 -12.19 -11.49
C THR A 148 11.44 -13.61 -11.43
N THR A 149 10.19 -13.75 -10.98
CA THR A 149 9.48 -15.02 -10.89
C THR A 149 8.18 -14.94 -11.69
N ASP A 150 8.00 -15.86 -12.63
CA ASP A 150 6.71 -16.18 -13.29
C ASP A 150 6.53 -17.68 -13.27
N PHE A 151 5.69 -18.18 -12.38
CA PHE A 151 5.47 -19.62 -12.31
C PHE A 151 4.02 -19.96 -11.97
N LEU A 152 3.63 -21.19 -12.33
CA LEU A 152 2.36 -21.81 -11.99
C LEU A 152 2.63 -22.96 -11.02
N LEU A 153 1.84 -23.06 -9.93
CA LEU A 153 1.98 -24.15 -8.96
C LEU A 153 1.84 -25.52 -9.63
N ALA A 154 2.66 -26.47 -9.21
CA ALA A 154 2.56 -27.85 -9.66
C ALA A 154 1.18 -28.43 -9.31
N GLY A 155 0.54 -29.06 -10.29
CA GLY A 155 -0.81 -29.61 -10.14
C GLY A 155 -1.95 -28.64 -10.44
N SER A 156 -1.67 -27.35 -10.67
CA SER A 156 -2.69 -26.39 -11.10
C SER A 156 -3.38 -26.85 -12.39
N ILE A 157 -4.70 -26.62 -12.47
CA ILE A 157 -5.49 -26.87 -13.67
C ILE A 157 -5.46 -25.69 -14.65
N TRP A 158 -5.01 -24.51 -14.22
CA TRP A 158 -4.99 -23.25 -14.98
C TRP A 158 -3.73 -23.14 -15.85
N LYS A 159 -3.51 -24.15 -16.73
CA LYS A 159 -2.28 -24.29 -17.53
C LYS A 159 -2.31 -23.52 -18.83
N ASP A 160 -3.51 -23.32 -19.39
CA ASP A 160 -3.66 -22.66 -20.67
C ASP A 160 -3.36 -21.16 -20.55
N PRO A 161 -2.77 -20.53 -21.57
CA PRO A 161 -2.49 -19.10 -21.56
C PRO A 161 -3.72 -18.24 -21.28
N GLN A 162 -4.90 -18.63 -21.74
CA GLN A 162 -6.18 -17.98 -21.49
C GLN A 162 -6.67 -18.09 -20.03
N ASP A 163 -6.06 -18.94 -19.22
CA ASP A 163 -6.39 -19.10 -17.81
C ASP A 163 -5.43 -18.32 -16.91
N TRP A 164 -4.55 -17.51 -17.48
CA TRP A 164 -3.51 -16.81 -16.74
C TRP A 164 -4.08 -15.99 -15.57
N MET A 165 -5.10 -15.14 -15.83
CA MET A 165 -5.76 -14.34 -14.81
C MET A 165 -6.52 -15.19 -13.79
N ARG A 166 -7.06 -16.33 -14.19
CA ARG A 166 -7.70 -17.28 -13.25
C ARG A 166 -6.68 -17.89 -12.30
N GLY A 167 -5.54 -18.37 -12.83
CA GLY A 167 -4.44 -18.89 -12.03
C GLY A 167 -3.92 -17.85 -11.04
N LEU A 168 -3.76 -16.60 -11.48
CA LEU A 168 -3.34 -15.49 -10.63
C LEU A 168 -4.37 -15.19 -9.52
N ASN A 169 -5.67 -15.15 -9.86
CA ASN A 169 -6.75 -14.94 -8.89
C ASN A 169 -6.86 -16.07 -7.86
N LYS A 170 -6.63 -17.32 -8.29
CA LYS A 170 -6.63 -18.48 -7.38
C LYS A 170 -5.35 -18.61 -6.55
N LYS A 171 -4.39 -17.68 -6.72
CA LYS A 171 -3.07 -17.73 -6.07
C LYS A 171 -2.30 -19.02 -6.41
N GLU A 172 -2.51 -19.54 -7.60
CA GLU A 172 -1.79 -20.68 -8.15
C GLU A 172 -0.76 -20.25 -9.19
N ARG A 173 -0.88 -19.04 -9.74
CA ARG A 173 0.13 -18.39 -10.59
C ARG A 173 0.67 -17.16 -9.89
N PHE A 174 1.97 -16.89 -10.09
CA PHE A 174 2.69 -15.79 -9.50
C PHE A 174 3.52 -15.07 -10.55
N LEU A 175 3.44 -13.75 -10.59
CA LEU A 175 4.32 -12.89 -11.35
C LEU A 175 4.84 -11.82 -10.41
N SER A 176 6.14 -11.85 -10.13
CA SER A 176 6.79 -10.93 -9.18
C SER A 176 8.22 -10.63 -9.59
N ALA A 177 8.75 -9.52 -9.07
CA ALA A 177 10.16 -9.20 -9.14
C ALA A 177 10.62 -8.65 -7.79
N THR A 178 11.86 -8.98 -7.41
CA THR A 178 12.44 -8.61 -6.12
C THR A 178 13.84 -8.05 -6.30
N TRP A 179 14.12 -6.95 -5.62
CA TRP A 179 15.45 -6.36 -5.46
C TRP A 179 15.83 -6.48 -3.99
N LYS A 180 17.00 -7.00 -3.70
CA LYS A 180 17.47 -7.23 -2.33
C LYS A 180 18.85 -6.66 -2.12
N GLY A 181 19.00 -5.85 -1.07
CA GLY A 181 20.30 -5.47 -0.52
C GLY A 181 20.88 -6.55 0.37
N THR A 182 22.13 -6.39 0.75
CA THR A 182 22.73 -7.17 1.85
C THR A 182 22.82 -6.29 3.09
N LYS A 183 23.09 -6.88 4.26
CA LYS A 183 23.32 -6.10 5.48
C LYS A 183 24.53 -5.16 5.35
N GLU A 184 25.53 -5.57 4.56
CA GLU A 184 26.75 -4.80 4.30
C GLU A 184 26.54 -3.74 3.21
N ILE A 185 25.67 -4.03 2.24
CA ILE A 185 25.40 -3.15 1.10
C ILE A 185 23.89 -3.08 0.90
N PRO A 186 23.17 -2.26 1.69
CA PRO A 186 21.74 -2.04 1.49
C PRO A 186 21.51 -1.31 0.17
N LEU A 187 20.28 -1.44 -0.36
CA LEU A 187 19.85 -0.59 -1.47
C LEU A 187 19.82 0.88 -1.02
N LYS A 188 19.76 1.81 -1.99
CA LYS A 188 19.66 3.25 -1.69
C LYS A 188 18.57 3.53 -0.65
N ASN A 189 18.75 4.60 0.13
CA ASN A 189 17.77 5.08 1.13
C ASN A 189 17.45 4.06 2.25
N ASN A 190 18.44 3.26 2.68
CA ASN A 190 18.28 2.24 3.72
C ASN A 190 17.17 1.21 3.41
N ILE A 191 16.94 0.93 2.14
CA ILE A 191 16.02 -0.13 1.70
C ILE A 191 16.77 -1.48 1.81
N ASP A 192 16.15 -2.45 2.43
CA ASP A 192 16.60 -3.85 2.45
C ASP A 192 16.06 -4.61 1.25
N THR A 193 14.75 -4.52 1.02
CA THR A 193 14.07 -5.27 -0.02
C THR A 193 13.00 -4.44 -0.71
N ILE A 194 12.89 -4.58 -2.02
CA ILE A 194 11.77 -4.08 -2.82
C ILE A 194 11.12 -5.31 -3.46
N SER A 195 9.80 -5.39 -3.43
CA SER A 195 9.04 -6.40 -4.15
C SER A 195 7.90 -5.78 -4.94
N ILE A 196 7.70 -6.25 -6.16
CA ILE A 196 6.56 -5.90 -7.01
C ILE A 196 5.85 -7.18 -7.43
N GLU A 197 4.53 -7.18 -7.39
CA GLU A 197 3.71 -8.35 -7.70
C GLU A 197 2.50 -7.96 -8.55
N ALA A 198 2.19 -8.75 -9.57
CA ALA A 198 0.89 -8.71 -10.22
C ALA A 198 -0.12 -9.46 -9.37
N ARG A 199 -1.27 -8.86 -9.11
CA ARG A 199 -2.37 -9.45 -8.33
C ARG A 199 -3.68 -9.32 -9.08
N ALA A 200 -4.56 -10.32 -8.99
CA ALA A 200 -5.86 -10.31 -9.63
C ALA A 200 -6.99 -10.12 -8.61
N ASN A 201 -7.94 -9.24 -8.94
CA ASN A 201 -9.21 -9.09 -8.22
C ASN A 201 -10.21 -10.15 -8.72
N ASN A 202 -10.17 -10.44 -10.03
CA ASN A 202 -10.99 -11.44 -10.71
C ASN A 202 -10.32 -11.86 -12.03
N SER A 203 -11.03 -12.54 -12.92
CA SER A 203 -10.49 -13.04 -14.18
C SER A 203 -10.25 -11.98 -15.26
N THR A 204 -10.68 -10.73 -15.04
CA THR A 204 -10.58 -9.63 -16.03
C THR A 204 -10.07 -8.33 -15.43
N GLN A 205 -9.69 -8.34 -14.15
CA GLN A 205 -9.19 -7.15 -13.46
C GLN A 205 -8.12 -7.52 -12.46
N GLY A 206 -7.05 -6.73 -12.44
CA GLY A 206 -5.96 -6.88 -11.49
C GLY A 206 -5.31 -5.56 -11.14
N TYR A 207 -4.22 -5.60 -10.44
CA TYR A 207 -3.43 -4.45 -10.03
C TYR A 207 -1.99 -4.87 -9.74
N VAL A 208 -1.10 -3.90 -9.71
CA VAL A 208 0.28 -4.11 -9.27
C VAL A 208 0.40 -3.70 -7.80
N TYR A 209 1.00 -4.57 -7.01
CA TYR A 209 1.34 -4.32 -5.61
C TYR A 209 2.85 -4.09 -5.52
N LEU A 210 3.26 -3.01 -4.84
CA LEU A 210 4.66 -2.67 -4.62
C LEU A 210 4.91 -2.52 -3.13
N GLN A 211 6.00 -3.12 -2.63
CA GLN A 211 6.41 -2.99 -1.24
C GLN A 211 7.89 -2.61 -1.16
N TYR A 212 8.19 -1.67 -0.28
CA TYR A 212 9.53 -1.37 0.20
C TYR A 212 9.62 -1.79 1.66
N SER A 213 10.62 -2.60 2.00
CA SER A 213 11.02 -2.90 3.37
C SER A 213 12.36 -2.23 3.65
N PHE A 214 12.43 -1.49 4.75
CA PHE A 214 13.65 -0.81 5.15
C PHE A 214 14.50 -1.70 6.06
N THR A 215 15.75 -1.32 6.29
CA THR A 215 16.72 -2.08 7.13
C THR A 215 16.29 -2.23 8.59
N ASN A 216 15.35 -1.42 9.07
CA ASN A 216 14.77 -1.50 10.41
C ASN A 216 13.49 -2.38 10.48
N ASP A 217 13.10 -3.08 9.42
CA ASP A 217 11.86 -3.87 9.36
C ASP A 217 11.84 -5.03 10.38
N GLU A 218 12.99 -5.62 10.71
CA GLU A 218 13.09 -6.67 11.73
C GLU A 218 12.51 -6.24 13.08
N ILE A 219 12.63 -4.94 13.45
CA ILE A 219 12.08 -4.41 14.70
C ILE A 219 10.55 -4.36 14.62
N CYS A 220 9.99 -3.92 13.51
CA CYS A 220 8.55 -3.89 13.27
C CYS A 220 7.95 -5.29 13.30
N GLN A 221 8.60 -6.27 12.68
CA GLN A 221 8.14 -7.65 12.66
C GLN A 221 8.16 -8.26 14.07
N ALA A 222 9.20 -7.99 14.87
CA ALA A 222 9.27 -8.44 16.25
C ALA A 222 8.13 -7.86 17.13
N GLU A 223 7.73 -6.60 16.91
CA GLU A 223 6.60 -5.98 17.60
C GLU A 223 5.26 -6.63 17.21
N ILE A 224 5.06 -6.93 15.91
CA ILE A 224 3.86 -7.63 15.43
C ILE A 224 3.76 -9.03 16.05
N GLU A 225 4.87 -9.77 16.06
CA GLU A 225 4.91 -11.11 16.69
C GLU A 225 4.67 -11.04 18.20
N GLY A 226 5.25 -10.04 18.87
CA GLY A 226 5.04 -9.80 20.30
C GLY A 226 3.57 -9.52 20.62
N ALA A 227 2.91 -8.67 19.83
CA ALA A 227 1.49 -8.37 19.99
C ALA A 227 0.60 -9.61 19.77
N LYS A 228 0.90 -10.42 18.76
CA LYS A 228 0.20 -11.69 18.53
C LYS A 228 0.34 -12.67 19.69
N LYS A 229 1.53 -12.80 20.28
CA LYS A 229 1.77 -13.67 21.44
C LYS A 229 1.06 -13.18 22.68
N SER A 230 0.94 -11.87 22.88
CA SER A 230 0.26 -11.29 24.06
C SER A 230 -1.26 -11.38 23.99
N SER A 231 -1.84 -11.74 22.84
CA SER A 231 -3.29 -11.93 22.65
C SER A 231 -3.75 -13.40 22.80
N LEU A 232 -2.83 -14.32 23.07
CA LEU A 232 -3.08 -15.75 23.37
C LEU A 232 -3.12 -16.03 24.85
#